data_710d6a6b2b898eabdeefae2b0e5d7625
#
_entry.id   710d6a6b2b898eabdeefae2b0e5d7625
#
_cell.length_a   1.000
_cell.length_b   1.000
_cell.length_c   1.000
_cell.angle_alpha   90.00
_cell.angle_beta   90.00
_cell.angle_gamma   90.00
#
_symmetry.space_group_name_H-M   'P 1'
#
loop_
_entity.id
_entity.type
_entity.pdbx_description
1 polymer ?
#
loop_
_entity_poly.entity_id
_entity_poly.type
_entity_poly.pdbx_seq_one_letter_code
_entity_poly.pdbx_strand_id
1 'polypeptide(L)'
;MGFNDMGIRFHKKPFEFHKGWVLVHGDEGSMNTNAGLTALGLARKFGKSVVCGHTHRAGISAFTEGIGASYRTLWGLEAGNVMDKKKASYLKAGSANWQMSVAVIETHGDRVSPMLVPINKDGSFTLYGRLYA
;
A
#
# COMPACT_ATOMS: atom_id res chain seq x y z
N MET A 1 -4.62 3.74 27.81
CA MET A 1 -4.18 2.54 27.06
C MET A 1 -3.36 3.01 25.87
N GLY A 2 -2.06 2.72 25.86
CA GLY A 2 -1.16 3.10 24.76
C GLY A 2 -0.99 1.97 23.75
N PHE A 3 -0.40 2.26 22.59
CA PHE A 3 -0.14 1.23 21.56
C PHE A 3 0.73 0.08 22.09
N ASN A 4 1.69 0.39 22.96
CA ASN A 4 2.56 -0.63 23.55
C ASN A 4 1.79 -1.63 24.42
N ASP A 5 0.73 -1.17 25.12
CA ASP A 5 -0.12 -2.02 25.97
C ASP A 5 -0.92 -3.05 25.13
N MET A 6 -1.13 -2.75 23.84
CA MET A 6 -1.78 -3.62 22.88
C MET A 6 -0.80 -4.47 22.06
N GLY A 7 0.50 -4.45 22.39
CA GLY A 7 1.53 -5.14 21.62
C GLY A 7 1.83 -4.50 20.24
N ILE A 8 1.38 -3.27 20.01
CA ILE A 8 1.57 -2.55 18.76
C ILE A 8 2.81 -1.67 18.85
N ARG A 9 3.79 -1.91 17.99
CA ARG A 9 4.96 -1.05 17.86
C ARG A 9 4.65 0.13 16.92
N PHE A 10 4.88 1.34 17.43
CA PHE A 10 4.73 2.57 16.66
C PHE A 10 6.07 3.03 16.09
N HIS A 11 6.13 3.27 14.78
CA HIS A 11 7.31 3.76 14.08
C HIS A 11 7.04 5.16 13.53
N LYS A 12 7.86 6.14 13.95
CA LYS A 12 7.80 7.55 13.47
C LYS A 12 8.51 7.76 12.12
N LYS A 13 9.28 6.78 11.68
CA LYS A 13 10.10 6.84 10.45
C LYS A 13 9.71 5.67 9.54
N PRO A 14 10.06 5.73 8.24
CA PRO A 14 9.91 4.59 7.35
C PRO A 14 10.45 3.31 7.98
N PHE A 15 9.64 2.26 7.99
CA PHE A 15 9.97 0.98 8.61
C PHE A 15 10.36 -0.03 7.53
N GLU A 16 11.63 -0.44 7.50
CA GLU A 16 12.07 -1.53 6.63
C GLU A 16 11.64 -2.87 7.22
N PHE A 17 10.55 -3.42 6.72
CA PHE A 17 9.98 -4.68 7.18
C PHE A 17 10.61 -5.90 6.50
N HIS A 18 11.25 -5.68 5.35
CA HIS A 18 11.99 -6.68 4.59
C HIS A 18 13.10 -5.98 3.81
N LYS A 19 14.19 -6.68 3.50
CA LYS A 19 15.32 -6.12 2.73
C LYS A 19 14.84 -5.49 1.42
N GLY A 20 15.08 -4.19 1.27
CA GLY A 20 14.67 -3.43 0.10
C GLY A 20 13.19 -3.05 0.05
N TRP A 21 12.42 -3.27 1.13
CA TRP A 21 11.01 -2.92 1.24
C TRP A 21 10.71 -2.12 2.50
N VAL A 22 10.06 -1.00 2.34
CA VAL A 22 9.69 -0.12 3.45
C VAL A 22 8.19 0.12 3.51
N LEU A 23 7.68 0.19 4.73
CA LEU A 23 6.32 0.62 5.05
C LEU A 23 6.38 2.07 5.52
N VAL A 24 5.51 2.91 4.97
CA VAL A 24 5.40 4.33 5.30
C VAL A 24 3.93 4.72 5.45
N HIS A 25 3.66 5.90 6.03
CA HIS A 25 2.28 6.39 6.07
C HIS A 25 1.77 6.75 4.67
N GLY A 26 2.55 7.50 3.88
CA GLY A 26 2.22 7.89 2.51
C GLY A 26 2.13 9.40 2.29
N ASP A 27 2.38 10.21 3.33
CA ASP A 27 2.42 11.67 3.27
C ASP A 27 3.86 12.23 3.13
N GLU A 28 4.86 11.34 3.01
CA GLU A 28 6.26 11.72 2.90
C GLU A 28 6.66 12.22 1.50
N GLY A 29 5.71 12.30 0.58
CA GLY A 29 5.93 12.76 -0.80
C GLY A 29 4.69 13.41 -1.42
N SER A 30 4.84 13.81 -2.68
CA SER A 30 3.72 14.37 -3.44
C SER A 30 2.70 13.31 -3.79
N MET A 31 1.43 13.55 -3.47
CA MET A 31 0.34 12.65 -3.85
C MET A 31 0.08 12.71 -5.36
N ASN A 32 -0.11 11.54 -5.96
CA ASN A 32 -0.55 11.38 -7.34
C ASN A 32 -2.03 10.95 -7.38
N THR A 33 -2.77 11.40 -8.38
CA THR A 33 -4.19 11.03 -8.55
C THR A 33 -4.37 9.59 -9.04
N ASN A 34 -3.36 9.04 -9.72
CA ASN A 34 -3.39 7.65 -10.19
C ASN A 34 -2.88 6.71 -9.10
N ALA A 35 -3.64 5.64 -8.84
CA ALA A 35 -3.32 4.65 -7.82
C ALA A 35 -1.97 3.95 -8.08
N GLY A 36 -1.20 3.74 -7.03
CA GLY A 36 0.14 3.14 -7.08
C GLY A 36 1.27 4.14 -7.38
N LEU A 37 0.98 5.30 -7.97
CA LEU A 37 2.03 6.24 -8.39
C LEU A 37 2.59 7.08 -7.24
N THR A 38 1.84 7.36 -6.19
CA THR A 38 2.38 7.99 -4.97
C THR A 38 3.43 7.09 -4.33
N ALA A 39 3.08 5.82 -4.12
CA ALA A 39 4.01 4.84 -3.56
C ALA A 39 5.23 4.61 -4.47
N LEU A 40 5.03 4.58 -5.78
CA LEU A 40 6.14 4.45 -6.73
C LEU A 40 7.09 5.65 -6.71
N GLY A 41 6.54 6.88 -6.59
CA GLY A 41 7.33 8.09 -6.40
C GLY A 41 8.19 8.04 -5.15
N LEU A 42 7.62 7.56 -4.03
CA LEU A 42 8.35 7.32 -2.79
C LEU A 42 9.40 6.21 -2.94
N ALA A 43 9.07 5.12 -3.66
CA ALA A 43 10.01 4.04 -3.92
C ALA A 43 11.26 4.52 -4.66
N ARG A 44 11.09 5.35 -5.67
CA ARG A 44 12.20 5.96 -6.41
C ARG A 44 13.01 6.93 -5.55
N LYS A 45 12.35 7.72 -4.70
CA LYS A 45 13.00 8.64 -3.76
C LYS A 45 13.86 7.89 -2.73
N PHE A 46 13.38 6.76 -2.21
CA PHE A 46 14.07 5.99 -1.18
C PHE A 46 15.04 4.93 -1.75
N GLY A 47 14.94 4.63 -3.04
CA GLY A 47 15.69 3.54 -3.66
C GLY A 47 15.30 2.15 -3.14
N LYS A 48 14.09 2.01 -2.60
CA LYS A 48 13.51 0.78 -2.05
C LYS A 48 12.04 0.68 -2.44
N SER A 49 11.52 -0.52 -2.58
CA SER A 49 10.08 -0.72 -2.79
C SER A 49 9.28 -0.21 -1.59
N VAL A 50 8.10 0.35 -1.84
CA VAL A 50 7.30 1.04 -0.82
C VAL A 50 5.90 0.46 -0.76
N VAL A 51 5.42 0.23 0.45
CA VAL A 51 4.01 0.03 0.77
C VAL A 51 3.53 1.22 1.59
N CYS A 52 2.41 1.82 1.20
CA CYS A 52 1.82 2.93 1.95
C CYS A 52 0.30 2.90 2.00
N GLY A 53 -0.25 3.64 2.96
CA GLY A 53 -1.67 3.98 3.08
C GLY A 53 -1.95 5.41 2.66
N HIS A 54 -2.62 6.19 3.53
CA HIS A 54 -2.91 7.63 3.43
C HIS A 54 -3.75 8.06 2.22
N THR A 55 -3.36 7.66 1.02
CA THR A 55 -4.01 8.08 -0.25
C THR A 55 -5.41 7.51 -0.42
N HIS A 56 -5.77 6.49 0.34
CA HIS A 56 -7.01 5.70 0.23
C HIS A 56 -7.21 5.04 -1.14
N ARG A 57 -6.20 5.06 -2.00
CA ARG A 57 -6.21 4.41 -3.31
C ARG A 57 -5.59 3.03 -3.24
N ALA A 58 -6.07 2.12 -4.05
CA ALA A 58 -5.50 0.78 -4.20
C ALA A 58 -4.81 0.66 -5.55
N GLY A 59 -3.51 0.45 -5.55
CA GLY A 59 -2.75 0.30 -6.79
C GLY A 59 -1.35 -0.23 -6.56
N ILE A 60 -0.86 -1.00 -7.53
CA ILE A 60 0.52 -1.46 -7.60
C ILE A 60 1.12 -0.94 -8.89
N SER A 61 2.29 -0.33 -8.79
CA SER A 61 3.07 0.17 -9.93
C SER A 61 4.53 -0.22 -9.77
N ALA A 62 5.22 -0.38 -10.87
CA ALA A 62 6.63 -0.77 -10.88
C ALA A 62 7.47 0.13 -11.76
N PHE A 63 8.75 0.23 -11.42
CA PHE A 63 9.76 0.91 -12.21
C PHE A 63 11.06 0.10 -12.22
N THR A 64 11.54 -0.24 -13.40
CA THR A 64 12.80 -0.94 -13.58
C THR A 64 13.87 0.04 -14.00
N GLU A 65 15.01 0.03 -13.33
CA GLU A 65 16.18 0.86 -13.61
C GLU A 65 17.44 0.04 -13.63
N GLY A 66 18.45 0.49 -14.35
CA GLY A 66 19.75 -0.16 -14.50
C GLY A 66 20.16 -0.32 -15.95
N ILE A 67 21.30 -1.00 -16.18
CA ILE A 67 21.88 -1.21 -17.51
C ILE A 67 22.18 -2.71 -17.70
N GLY A 68 21.76 -3.26 -18.84
CA GLY A 68 22.02 -4.66 -19.21
C GLY A 68 21.46 -5.65 -18.19
N ALA A 69 22.28 -6.58 -17.74
CA ALA A 69 21.90 -7.57 -16.71
C ALA A 69 21.91 -7.00 -15.28
N SER A 70 22.46 -5.80 -15.08
CA SER A 70 22.49 -5.11 -13.79
C SER A 70 21.29 -4.16 -13.66
N TYR A 71 20.13 -4.73 -13.42
CA TYR A 71 18.91 -3.96 -13.21
C TYR A 71 18.22 -4.35 -11.90
N ARG A 72 17.36 -3.44 -11.40
CA ARG A 72 16.45 -3.70 -10.29
C ARG A 72 15.07 -3.16 -10.60
N THR A 73 14.05 -3.77 -10.04
CA THR A 73 12.68 -3.28 -10.10
C THR A 73 12.27 -2.77 -8.72
N LEU A 74 11.81 -1.53 -8.69
CA LEU A 74 11.18 -0.93 -7.52
C LEU A 74 9.66 -1.02 -7.67
N TRP A 75 9.00 -1.37 -6.58
CA TRP A 75 7.55 -1.48 -6.52
C TRP A 75 6.97 -0.41 -5.60
N GLY A 76 5.88 0.20 -6.02
CA GLY A 76 5.05 1.07 -5.20
C GLY A 76 3.67 0.46 -5.03
N LEU A 77 3.23 0.26 -3.78
CA LEU A 77 1.93 -0.29 -3.46
C LEU A 77 1.18 0.66 -2.52
N GLU A 78 0.02 1.12 -2.97
CA GLU A 78 -0.96 1.86 -2.16
C GLU A 78 -2.05 0.87 -1.73
N ALA A 79 -2.22 0.72 -0.40
CA ALA A 79 -3.03 -0.37 0.16
C ALA A 79 -4.55 -0.18 0.05
N GLY A 80 -4.99 1.02 -0.35
CA GLY A 80 -6.41 1.35 -0.33
C GLY A 80 -6.91 1.77 1.06
N ASN A 81 -8.15 1.44 1.36
CA ASN A 81 -8.78 1.70 2.65
C ASN A 81 -9.81 0.62 2.99
N VAL A 82 -10.20 0.55 4.26
CA VAL A 82 -11.27 -0.32 4.77
C VAL A 82 -12.44 0.49 5.34
N MET A 83 -12.60 1.73 4.87
CA MET A 83 -13.61 2.67 5.37
C MET A 83 -14.95 2.47 4.67
N ASP A 84 -16.03 2.48 5.44
CA ASP A 84 -17.37 2.60 4.86
C ASP A 84 -17.56 4.01 4.27
N LYS A 85 -17.52 4.10 2.95
CA LYS A 85 -17.68 5.39 2.23
C LYS A 85 -18.99 6.11 2.53
N LYS A 86 -20.06 5.40 2.91
CA LYS A 86 -21.33 5.99 3.30
C LYS A 86 -21.21 6.86 4.55
N LYS A 87 -20.24 6.57 5.41
CA LYS A 87 -19.95 7.32 6.64
C LYS A 87 -18.99 8.48 6.43
N ALA A 88 -18.42 8.64 5.24
CA ALA A 88 -17.52 9.74 4.89
C ALA A 88 -18.31 11.02 4.55
N SER A 89 -18.99 11.59 5.56
CA SER A 89 -19.85 12.79 5.40
C SER A 89 -19.10 14.04 4.90
N TYR A 90 -17.78 14.07 5.01
CA TYR A 90 -16.94 15.16 4.51
C TYR A 90 -16.70 15.08 2.99
N LEU A 91 -17.01 13.96 2.34
CA LEU A 91 -17.05 13.87 0.89
C LEU A 91 -18.29 14.61 0.38
N LYS A 92 -18.11 15.88 0.06
CA LYS A 92 -19.12 16.70 -0.60
C LYS A 92 -19.50 16.06 -1.95
N ALA A 93 -20.17 16.65 -2.84
CA ALA A 93 -20.58 16.06 -4.12
C ALA A 93 -19.41 15.42 -4.89
N GLY A 94 -19.57 14.17 -5.34
CA GLY A 94 -18.61 13.44 -6.16
C GLY A 94 -17.97 12.22 -5.45
N SER A 95 -17.52 11.27 -6.25
CA SER A 95 -16.79 10.10 -5.75
C SER A 95 -15.30 10.39 -5.68
N ALA A 96 -14.71 10.35 -4.49
CA ALA A 96 -13.26 10.28 -4.38
C ALA A 96 -12.74 9.01 -5.08
N ASN A 97 -11.59 9.10 -5.75
CA ASN A 97 -10.91 7.94 -6.33
C ASN A 97 -10.27 7.08 -5.22
N TRP A 98 -11.13 6.45 -4.40
CA TRP A 98 -10.75 5.61 -3.27
C TRP A 98 -11.30 4.20 -3.46
N GLN A 99 -10.48 3.19 -3.19
CA GLN A 99 -10.86 1.80 -3.30
C GLN A 99 -10.74 1.10 -1.95
N MET A 100 -11.73 0.26 -1.64
CA MET A 100 -11.66 -0.63 -0.49
C MET A 100 -10.75 -1.82 -0.83
N SER A 101 -9.68 -1.97 -0.09
CA SER A 101 -8.74 -3.08 -0.24
C SER A 101 -7.81 -3.19 0.96
N VAL A 102 -7.13 -4.33 1.04
CA VAL A 102 -5.98 -4.54 1.92
C VAL A 102 -4.79 -5.00 1.10
N ALA A 103 -3.59 -4.71 1.59
CA ALA A 103 -2.35 -5.22 1.01
C ALA A 103 -1.94 -6.50 1.73
N VAL A 104 -1.56 -7.50 0.97
CA VAL A 104 -0.93 -8.73 1.45
C VAL A 104 0.49 -8.77 0.88
N ILE A 105 1.47 -8.96 1.74
CA ILE A 105 2.87 -9.08 1.34
C ILE A 105 3.37 -10.46 1.76
N GLU A 106 3.59 -11.30 0.79
CA GLU A 106 4.21 -12.60 1.03
C GLU A 106 5.72 -12.51 0.88
N THR A 107 6.44 -13.18 1.78
CA THR A 107 7.90 -13.21 1.74
C THR A 107 8.42 -14.64 1.80
N HIS A 108 9.44 -14.94 1.01
CA HIS A 108 10.16 -16.19 1.08
C HIS A 108 11.66 -15.94 0.82
N GLY A 109 12.48 -16.03 1.87
CA GLY A 109 13.87 -15.58 1.81
C GLY A 109 13.94 -14.11 1.39
N ASP A 110 14.71 -13.80 0.36
CA ASP A 110 14.84 -12.45 -0.19
C ASP A 110 13.72 -12.07 -1.19
N ARG A 111 12.76 -12.96 -1.43
CA ARG A 111 11.67 -12.73 -2.38
C ARG A 111 10.47 -12.12 -1.70
N VAL A 112 9.86 -11.14 -2.36
CA VAL A 112 8.66 -10.44 -1.88
C VAL A 112 7.63 -10.40 -2.99
N SER A 113 6.41 -10.82 -2.69
CA SER A 113 5.26 -10.80 -3.60
C SER A 113 4.18 -9.88 -3.03
N PRO A 114 4.06 -8.66 -3.54
CA PRO A 114 3.01 -7.74 -3.14
C PRO A 114 1.70 -8.08 -3.84
N MET A 115 0.59 -8.02 -3.12
CA MET A 115 -0.73 -8.33 -3.63
C MET A 115 -1.76 -7.35 -3.03
N LEU A 116 -2.72 -6.92 -3.85
CA LEU A 116 -3.91 -6.22 -3.39
C LEU A 116 -5.09 -7.17 -3.37
N VAL A 117 -5.86 -7.11 -2.30
CA VAL A 117 -7.10 -7.85 -2.12
C VAL A 117 -8.25 -6.85 -2.09
N PRO A 118 -8.98 -6.67 -3.21
CA PRO A 118 -10.13 -5.78 -3.25
C PRO A 118 -11.23 -6.27 -2.30
N ILE A 119 -11.89 -5.33 -1.63
CA ILE A 119 -13.04 -5.58 -0.77
C ILE A 119 -14.29 -5.10 -1.50
N ASN A 120 -15.28 -5.97 -1.63
CA ASN A 120 -16.56 -5.68 -2.26
C ASN A 120 -17.40 -4.71 -1.41
N LYS A 121 -18.47 -4.14 -2.00
CA LYS A 121 -19.37 -3.19 -1.32
C LYS A 121 -20.10 -3.80 -0.10
N ASP A 122 -20.28 -5.11 -0.09
CA ASP A 122 -20.89 -5.86 1.01
C ASP A 122 -19.89 -6.26 2.11
N GLY A 123 -18.62 -5.93 1.93
CA GLY A 123 -17.52 -6.28 2.83
C GLY A 123 -16.87 -7.62 2.52
N SER A 124 -17.40 -8.41 1.60
CA SER A 124 -16.79 -9.66 1.18
C SER A 124 -15.52 -9.45 0.37
N PHE A 125 -14.63 -10.44 0.38
CA PHE A 125 -13.42 -10.46 -0.45
C PHE A 125 -13.00 -11.88 -0.78
N THR A 126 -12.21 -12.03 -1.83
CA THR A 126 -11.63 -13.32 -2.21
C THR A 126 -10.11 -13.29 -2.01
N LEU A 127 -9.59 -14.28 -1.31
CA LEU A 127 -8.16 -14.46 -1.08
C LEU A 127 -7.80 -15.93 -1.26
N TYR A 128 -6.78 -16.22 -2.07
CA TYR A 128 -6.33 -17.58 -2.41
C TYR A 128 -7.46 -18.49 -2.89
N GLY A 129 -8.37 -17.96 -3.71
CA GLY A 129 -9.50 -18.71 -4.25
C GLY A 129 -10.64 -18.96 -3.26
N ARG A 130 -10.55 -18.47 -2.03
CA ARG A 130 -11.60 -18.60 -1.00
C ARG A 130 -12.34 -17.28 -0.81
N LEU A 131 -13.67 -17.36 -0.82
CA LEU A 131 -14.54 -16.23 -0.47
C LEU A 131 -14.64 -16.09 1.06
N TYR A 132 -14.52 -14.85 1.54
CA TYR A 132 -14.76 -14.43 2.90
C TYR A 132 -15.90 -13.41 2.88
N ALA A 133 -16.97 -13.69 3.61
CA ALA A 133 -18.19 -12.87 3.67
C ALA A 133 -18.56 -12.57 5.13
#